data_b25db58eb741cbcc4534450232b7e6f3
#
_entry.id   b25db58eb741cbcc4534450232b7e6f3
#
_cell.length_a   1.000
_cell.length_b   1.000
_cell.length_c   1.000
_cell.angle_alpha   90.00
_cell.angle_beta   90.00
_cell.angle_gamma   90.00
#
_symmetry.space_group_name_H-M   'P 1'
#
loop_
_entity.id
_entity.type
_entity.pdbx_description
1 polymer ?
#
loop_
_entity_poly.entity_id
_entity_poly.type
_entity_poly.pdbx_seq_one_letter_code
_entity_poly.pdbx_strand_id
1 'polypeptide(L)'
;MISRRRFTGLIGSAVLAAPSVARAQSLPVVRLGNAAGLIDPQVTFLTMGQHPRLKYYEEEGCRMEILNMSGVGQTIQAVASGNCETSAISPVAFLNVYAKTPNIDIVFPYCWLRQAHWSVAVKPDSNVKSLAELKGKTVGIRNQGDTGYFGARAMFKELGIDPDKDVDWVSIGEGGPAGDAIHRGRVDAMAFWDGSFARIEIAGYPLRQLPNSPGMSKLFGNCYGVRRSTFAQNRDLYVRFFRAMAKGTVFAHANPELAIRLHWELYPESKPKGKTDKDAFDEALKVVHSRMDKWFAGPGQPDKRFGAMSLEEWQAQVAFAGLENQIKDVQPVFTTELIDEINKFDAAAIVAKAKSMTI
;
A
#
# COMPACT_ATOMS: atom_id res chain seq x y z
N MET A 1 -96.96 6.87 3.97
CA MET A 1 -95.99 7.89 3.53
C MET A 1 -94.92 7.98 4.60
N ILE A 2 -93.72 7.46 4.33
CA ILE A 2 -92.65 7.33 5.33
C ILE A 2 -91.49 8.19 4.88
N SER A 3 -91.08 9.14 5.76
CA SER A 3 -90.08 10.09 5.60
C SER A 3 -88.64 9.45 5.71
N ARG A 4 -87.75 9.71 4.72
CA ARG A 4 -86.34 9.34 4.75
C ARG A 4 -85.53 10.40 5.46
N ARG A 5 -85.00 10.07 6.65
CA ARG A 5 -83.96 10.86 7.34
C ARG A 5 -82.61 10.52 6.74
N ARG A 6 -81.88 11.56 6.27
CA ARG A 6 -80.49 11.47 5.83
C ARG A 6 -79.57 11.45 7.08
N PHE A 7 -78.77 10.40 7.19
CA PHE A 7 -77.64 10.36 8.14
C PHE A 7 -76.37 10.74 7.38
N THR A 8 -75.77 11.89 7.73
CA THR A 8 -74.46 12.32 7.24
C THR A 8 -73.43 11.86 8.26
N GLY A 9 -72.69 10.75 7.94
CA GLY A 9 -71.55 10.30 8.74
C GLY A 9 -70.29 11.05 8.34
N LEU A 10 -69.68 11.77 9.28
CA LEU A 10 -68.31 12.27 9.15
C LEU A 10 -67.36 11.11 9.28
N ILE A 11 -66.65 10.76 8.20
CA ILE A 11 -65.48 9.86 8.23
C ILE A 11 -64.29 10.69 8.54
N GLY A 12 -63.82 10.68 9.82
CA GLY A 12 -62.55 11.24 10.21
C GLY A 12 -61.39 10.36 9.70
N SER A 13 -60.65 10.84 8.72
CA SER A 13 -59.45 10.20 8.24
C SER A 13 -58.32 10.32 9.28
N ALA A 14 -58.14 9.29 10.11
CA ALA A 14 -56.95 9.16 10.94
C ALA A 14 -55.74 8.85 10.04
N VAL A 15 -54.89 9.81 9.78
CA VAL A 15 -53.58 9.58 9.16
C VAL A 15 -52.69 8.89 10.17
N LEU A 16 -52.58 7.59 10.03
CA LEU A 16 -51.58 6.80 10.75
C LEU A 16 -50.19 7.21 10.19
N ALA A 17 -49.50 8.08 10.93
CA ALA A 17 -48.07 8.32 10.71
C ALA A 17 -47.32 7.02 11.05
N ALA A 18 -46.98 6.22 10.05
CA ALA A 18 -46.09 5.09 10.21
C ALA A 18 -44.73 5.66 10.66
N PRO A 19 -44.11 5.14 11.74
CA PRO A 19 -42.79 5.53 12.12
C PRO A 19 -41.87 5.14 10.96
N SER A 20 -41.21 6.14 10.34
CA SER A 20 -40.12 5.90 9.40
C SER A 20 -38.99 5.27 10.20
N VAL A 21 -38.87 3.94 10.14
CA VAL A 21 -37.69 3.22 10.59
C VAL A 21 -36.57 3.72 9.69
N ALA A 22 -35.81 4.69 10.17
CA ALA A 22 -34.57 5.10 9.54
C ALA A 22 -33.67 3.85 9.53
N ARG A 23 -33.65 3.16 8.41
CA ARG A 23 -32.71 2.06 8.19
C ARG A 23 -31.34 2.67 8.29
N ALA A 24 -30.60 2.37 9.35
CA ALA A 24 -29.21 2.78 9.48
C ALA A 24 -28.49 2.31 8.22
N GLN A 25 -28.18 3.24 7.32
CA GLN A 25 -27.52 2.94 6.06
C GLN A 25 -26.15 2.38 6.41
N SER A 26 -25.88 1.13 6.06
CA SER A 26 -24.60 0.51 6.32
C SER A 26 -23.50 1.35 5.62
N LEU A 27 -22.43 1.66 6.36
CA LEU A 27 -21.32 2.42 5.80
C LEU A 27 -20.73 1.70 4.57
N PRO A 28 -20.41 2.43 3.50
CA PRO A 28 -19.78 1.86 2.32
C PRO A 28 -18.46 1.18 2.70
N VAL A 29 -18.22 0.01 2.12
CA VAL A 29 -17.01 -0.78 2.33
C VAL A 29 -16.06 -0.53 1.16
N VAL A 30 -14.83 -0.14 1.46
CA VAL A 30 -13.73 -0.06 0.49
C VAL A 30 -12.91 -1.35 0.63
N ARG A 31 -12.98 -2.23 -0.37
CA ARG A 31 -12.16 -3.43 -0.46
C ARG A 31 -10.78 -3.04 -0.98
N LEU A 32 -9.77 -3.29 -0.18
CA LEU A 32 -8.38 -2.92 -0.45
C LEU A 32 -7.55 -4.18 -0.76
N GLY A 33 -6.99 -4.23 -1.96
CA GLY A 33 -6.07 -5.29 -2.36
C GLY A 33 -4.70 -5.14 -1.68
N ASN A 34 -4.27 -6.15 -0.93
CA ASN A 34 -2.97 -6.20 -0.26
C ASN A 34 -2.02 -7.11 -1.03
N ALA A 35 -1.11 -6.53 -1.82
CA ALA A 35 -0.15 -7.26 -2.65
C ALA A 35 0.87 -8.09 -1.85
N ALA A 36 1.08 -7.78 -0.57
CA ALA A 36 1.99 -8.56 0.28
C ALA A 36 1.47 -9.99 0.56
N GLY A 37 0.16 -10.21 0.45
CA GLY A 37 -0.46 -11.52 0.65
C GLY A 37 -0.62 -11.94 2.11
N LEU A 38 -0.22 -11.09 3.04
CA LEU A 38 -0.36 -11.30 4.48
C LEU A 38 -0.67 -9.97 5.18
N ILE A 39 -1.34 -10.06 6.32
CA ILE A 39 -1.58 -8.92 7.20
C ILE A 39 -0.61 -9.08 8.38
N ASP A 40 0.33 -8.15 8.48
CA ASP A 40 1.33 -8.10 9.55
C ASP A 40 1.53 -6.66 10.05
N PRO A 41 2.35 -6.41 11.07
CA PRO A 41 2.56 -5.06 11.60
C PRO A 41 3.07 -4.02 10.60
N GLN A 42 3.60 -4.41 9.43
CA GLN A 42 3.97 -3.45 8.39
C GLN A 42 2.79 -2.63 7.84
N VAL A 43 1.55 -3.15 8.00
CA VAL A 43 0.31 -2.46 7.57
C VAL A 43 -0.41 -1.74 8.74
N THR A 44 0.27 -1.47 9.85
CA THR A 44 -0.30 -0.73 10.99
C THR A 44 -0.91 0.60 10.57
N PHE A 45 -0.32 1.31 9.62
CA PHE A 45 -0.86 2.55 9.06
C PHE A 45 -2.29 2.40 8.49
N LEU A 46 -2.65 1.22 7.99
CA LEU A 46 -4.00 0.88 7.53
C LEU A 46 -4.90 0.48 8.71
N THR A 47 -4.41 -0.45 9.53
CA THR A 47 -5.24 -1.12 10.53
C THR A 47 -5.59 -0.23 11.71
N MET A 48 -4.78 0.80 12.00
CA MET A 48 -5.13 1.77 13.05
C MET A 48 -6.49 2.43 12.79
N GLY A 49 -6.80 2.75 11.54
CA GLY A 49 -8.11 3.33 11.20
C GLY A 49 -9.31 2.41 11.46
N GLN A 50 -9.10 1.10 11.48
CA GLN A 50 -10.14 0.09 11.76
C GLN A 50 -10.34 -0.16 13.26
N HIS A 51 -9.35 0.19 14.09
CA HIS A 51 -9.37 -0.19 15.50
C HIS A 51 -10.52 0.48 16.26
N PRO A 52 -11.32 -0.25 17.10
CA PRO A 52 -12.50 0.28 17.78
C PRO A 52 -12.22 1.48 18.69
N ARG A 53 -10.99 1.64 19.19
CA ARG A 53 -10.56 2.79 20.00
C ARG A 53 -10.19 4.02 19.17
N LEU A 54 -9.99 3.88 17.84
CA LEU A 54 -9.56 4.95 16.93
C LEU A 54 -10.64 5.32 15.92
N LYS A 55 -11.27 4.34 15.26
CA LYS A 55 -12.44 4.45 14.39
C LYS A 55 -12.31 5.43 13.21
N TYR A 56 -11.08 5.69 12.71
CA TYR A 56 -10.88 6.73 11.71
C TYR A 56 -11.67 6.48 10.42
N TYR A 57 -11.83 5.22 9.97
CA TYR A 57 -12.68 4.93 8.80
C TYR A 57 -14.16 5.15 9.09
N GLU A 58 -14.65 4.74 10.27
CA GLU A 58 -16.05 4.93 10.66
C GLU A 58 -16.39 6.42 10.87
N GLU A 59 -15.50 7.19 11.49
CA GLU A 59 -15.62 8.65 11.66
C GLU A 59 -15.65 9.37 10.31
N GLU A 60 -14.93 8.87 9.30
CA GLU A 60 -14.99 9.35 7.92
C GLU A 60 -16.14 8.72 7.11
N GLY A 61 -17.04 7.97 7.75
CA GLY A 61 -18.23 7.41 7.13
C GLY A 61 -17.96 6.31 6.09
N CYS A 62 -16.97 5.48 6.31
CA CYS A 62 -16.66 4.30 5.48
C CYS A 62 -16.12 3.15 6.34
N ARG A 63 -15.92 1.99 5.72
CA ARG A 63 -15.22 0.84 6.30
C ARG A 63 -14.17 0.34 5.32
N MET A 64 -13.20 -0.40 5.83
CA MET A 64 -12.17 -1.05 5.02
C MET A 64 -12.25 -2.57 5.19
N GLU A 65 -12.07 -3.29 4.09
CA GLU A 65 -11.84 -4.74 4.06
C GLU A 65 -10.53 -5.00 3.32
N ILE A 66 -9.64 -5.82 3.89
CA ILE A 66 -8.36 -6.16 3.27
C ILE A 66 -8.48 -7.50 2.55
N LEU A 67 -8.20 -7.51 1.24
CA LEU A 67 -8.15 -8.70 0.40
C LEU A 67 -6.70 -9.07 0.11
N ASN A 68 -6.21 -10.16 0.69
CA ASN A 68 -4.86 -10.63 0.44
C ASN A 68 -4.70 -11.18 -0.98
N MET A 69 -3.65 -10.74 -1.69
CA MET A 69 -3.37 -11.07 -3.07
C MET A 69 -1.89 -11.45 -3.25
N SER A 70 -1.58 -12.22 -4.29
CA SER A 70 -0.23 -12.69 -4.55
C SER A 70 0.53 -11.76 -5.50
N GLY A 71 0.96 -10.61 -4.99
CA GLY A 71 1.80 -9.66 -5.72
C GLY A 71 1.03 -8.58 -6.50
N VAL A 72 1.79 -7.60 -6.99
CA VAL A 72 1.24 -6.39 -7.63
C VAL A 72 0.50 -6.66 -8.95
N GLY A 73 0.88 -7.70 -9.69
CA GLY A 73 0.19 -8.07 -10.93
C GLY A 73 -1.28 -8.43 -10.70
N GLN A 74 -1.56 -9.21 -9.64
CA GLN A 74 -2.92 -9.56 -9.27
C GLN A 74 -3.73 -8.34 -8.80
N THR A 75 -3.10 -7.43 -8.05
CA THR A 75 -3.78 -6.21 -7.58
C THR A 75 -4.12 -5.25 -8.72
N ILE A 76 -3.26 -5.10 -9.72
CA ILE A 76 -3.56 -4.31 -10.93
C ILE A 76 -4.81 -4.86 -11.62
N GLN A 77 -4.89 -6.17 -11.83
CA GLN A 77 -6.05 -6.81 -12.46
C GLN A 77 -7.33 -6.64 -11.61
N ALA A 78 -7.22 -6.81 -10.29
CA ALA A 78 -8.36 -6.69 -9.37
C ALA A 78 -8.94 -5.27 -9.34
N VAL A 79 -8.09 -4.23 -9.35
CA VAL A 79 -8.55 -2.83 -9.43
C VAL A 79 -9.18 -2.57 -10.79
N ALA A 80 -8.53 -2.92 -11.89
CA ALA A 80 -9.03 -2.65 -13.25
C ALA A 80 -10.38 -3.34 -13.51
N SER A 81 -10.60 -4.55 -12.98
CA SER A 81 -11.86 -5.29 -13.10
C SER A 81 -12.93 -4.87 -12.08
N GLY A 82 -12.57 -4.12 -11.03
CA GLY A 82 -13.47 -3.73 -9.93
C GLY A 82 -13.71 -4.85 -8.90
N ASN A 83 -12.84 -5.86 -8.85
CA ASN A 83 -12.87 -6.88 -7.79
C ASN A 83 -12.40 -6.32 -6.44
N CYS A 84 -11.66 -5.20 -6.44
CA CYS A 84 -11.45 -4.35 -5.28
C CYS A 84 -11.52 -2.88 -5.70
N GLU A 85 -11.83 -1.99 -4.74
CA GLU A 85 -11.96 -0.56 -4.98
C GLU A 85 -10.60 0.12 -5.14
N THR A 86 -9.59 -0.38 -4.40
CA THR A 86 -8.24 0.20 -4.42
C THR A 86 -7.17 -0.82 -4.04
N SER A 87 -5.94 -0.56 -4.43
CA SER A 87 -4.76 -1.32 -3.98
C SER A 87 -3.50 -0.48 -4.06
N ALA A 88 -2.54 -0.81 -3.19
CA ALA A 88 -1.18 -0.29 -3.31
C ALA A 88 -0.46 -0.96 -4.48
N ILE A 89 -0.12 -0.18 -5.49
CA ILE A 89 0.50 -0.62 -6.74
C ILE A 89 1.85 0.06 -6.91
N SER A 90 2.87 -0.70 -7.31
CA SER A 90 4.18 -0.14 -7.69
C SER A 90 4.07 0.62 -9.01
N PRO A 91 4.50 1.90 -9.07
CA PRO A 91 4.52 2.67 -10.30
C PRO A 91 5.31 2.00 -11.42
N VAL A 92 6.52 1.52 -11.12
CA VAL A 92 7.38 0.84 -12.12
C VAL A 92 6.68 -0.42 -12.68
N ALA A 93 6.04 -1.22 -11.83
CA ALA A 93 5.29 -2.39 -12.28
C ALA A 93 4.07 -1.98 -13.13
N PHE A 94 3.33 -0.96 -12.68
CA PHE A 94 2.17 -0.44 -13.42
C PHE A 94 2.56 0.14 -14.78
N LEU A 95 3.62 0.94 -14.86
CA LEU A 95 4.08 1.56 -16.11
C LEU A 95 4.47 0.53 -17.17
N ASN A 96 5.04 -0.62 -16.75
CA ASN A 96 5.31 -1.73 -17.67
C ASN A 96 4.02 -2.37 -18.24
N VAL A 97 2.93 -2.36 -17.48
CA VAL A 97 1.60 -2.77 -17.98
C VAL A 97 0.98 -1.69 -18.83
N TYR A 98 1.03 -0.43 -18.37
CA TYR A 98 0.47 0.74 -19.05
C TYR A 98 1.09 0.94 -20.45
N ALA A 99 2.39 0.76 -20.59
CA ALA A 99 3.07 0.84 -21.90
C ALA A 99 2.52 -0.14 -22.95
N LYS A 100 1.98 -1.28 -22.49
CA LYS A 100 1.37 -2.31 -23.36
C LYS A 100 -0.15 -2.16 -23.48
N THR A 101 -0.78 -1.55 -22.48
CA THR A 101 -2.23 -1.39 -22.36
C THR A 101 -2.56 0.01 -21.86
N PRO A 102 -2.42 1.05 -22.71
CA PRO A 102 -2.59 2.45 -22.30
C PRO A 102 -4.01 2.78 -21.81
N ASN A 103 -4.99 1.98 -22.20
CA ASN A 103 -6.40 2.16 -21.81
C ASN A 103 -6.78 1.40 -20.52
N ILE A 104 -5.81 0.90 -19.76
CA ILE A 104 -6.09 0.24 -18.49
C ILE A 104 -6.87 1.17 -17.55
N ASP A 105 -7.96 0.66 -16.98
CA ASP A 105 -8.92 1.45 -16.21
C ASP A 105 -8.44 1.73 -14.77
N ILE A 106 -7.28 2.39 -14.64
CA ILE A 106 -6.68 2.76 -13.35
C ILE A 106 -6.19 4.21 -13.39
N VAL A 107 -6.40 4.92 -12.28
CA VAL A 107 -5.81 6.23 -11.97
C VAL A 107 -5.30 6.22 -10.53
N PHE A 108 -4.22 6.97 -10.26
CA PHE A 108 -3.60 7.04 -8.93
C PHE A 108 -3.91 8.39 -8.26
N PRO A 109 -4.82 8.44 -7.26
CA PRO A 109 -5.11 9.65 -6.51
C PRO A 109 -4.31 9.83 -5.21
N TYR A 110 -3.51 8.82 -4.78
CA TYR A 110 -2.85 8.85 -3.48
C TYR A 110 -1.54 8.06 -3.48
N CYS A 111 -0.43 8.73 -3.21
CA CYS A 111 0.88 8.08 -2.98
C CYS A 111 1.12 7.89 -1.49
N TRP A 112 1.15 6.65 -1.01
CA TRP A 112 1.34 6.36 0.42
C TRP A 112 2.79 6.10 0.81
N LEU A 113 3.60 5.52 -0.10
CA LEU A 113 5.04 5.41 0.08
C LEU A 113 5.73 6.53 -0.67
N ARG A 114 6.14 7.54 0.05
CA ARG A 114 6.75 8.74 -0.52
C ARG A 114 8.22 8.55 -0.91
N GLN A 115 8.81 7.41 -0.59
CA GLN A 115 10.17 7.03 -0.95
C GLN A 115 10.19 5.60 -1.48
N ALA A 116 11.11 5.31 -2.41
CA ALA A 116 11.31 3.96 -2.92
C ALA A 116 11.73 3.00 -1.79
N HIS A 117 11.28 1.76 -1.88
CA HIS A 117 11.40 0.80 -0.78
C HIS A 117 11.93 -0.57 -1.20
N TRP A 118 12.32 -0.72 -2.45
CA TRP A 118 12.96 -1.94 -2.96
C TRP A 118 14.46 -1.74 -3.14
N SER A 119 15.21 -2.82 -3.04
CA SER A 119 16.66 -2.84 -3.24
C SER A 119 17.14 -4.24 -3.61
N VAL A 120 18.44 -4.37 -3.79
CA VAL A 120 19.11 -5.66 -3.98
C VAL A 120 20.03 -5.92 -2.80
N ALA A 121 20.01 -7.15 -2.29
CA ALA A 121 20.84 -7.57 -1.18
C ALA A 121 21.64 -8.83 -1.53
N VAL A 122 22.77 -8.98 -0.84
CA VAL A 122 23.68 -10.12 -0.93
C VAL A 122 23.97 -10.67 0.48
N LYS A 123 24.64 -11.81 0.58
CA LYS A 123 25.17 -12.27 1.88
C LYS A 123 26.18 -11.24 2.44
N PRO A 124 26.32 -11.14 3.77
CA PRO A 124 27.26 -10.18 4.37
C PRO A 124 28.71 -10.36 3.91
N ASP A 125 29.13 -11.60 3.72
CA ASP A 125 30.47 -12.03 3.31
C ASP A 125 30.68 -12.04 1.77
N SER A 126 29.65 -11.68 0.99
CA SER A 126 29.75 -11.64 -0.48
C SER A 126 30.80 -10.63 -0.94
N ASN A 127 31.57 -11.01 -1.96
CA ASN A 127 32.52 -10.13 -2.64
C ASN A 127 31.83 -9.08 -3.54
N VAL A 128 30.56 -9.28 -3.92
CA VAL A 128 29.78 -8.34 -4.70
C VAL A 128 29.54 -7.06 -3.88
N LYS A 129 29.99 -5.89 -4.38
CA LYS A 129 29.88 -4.61 -3.68
C LYS A 129 28.94 -3.63 -4.38
N SER A 130 28.59 -3.88 -5.63
CA SER A 130 27.74 -3.01 -6.44
C SER A 130 26.77 -3.81 -7.31
N LEU A 131 25.73 -3.13 -7.80
CA LEU A 131 24.77 -3.73 -8.75
C LEU A 131 25.47 -4.11 -10.07
N ALA A 132 26.48 -3.35 -10.51
CA ALA A 132 27.21 -3.63 -11.74
C ALA A 132 27.92 -4.99 -11.73
N GLU A 133 28.36 -5.44 -10.56
CA GLU A 133 29.02 -6.74 -10.38
C GLU A 133 28.06 -7.93 -10.42
N LEU A 134 26.75 -7.68 -10.56
CA LEU A 134 25.75 -8.72 -10.72
C LEU A 134 25.53 -9.13 -12.20
N LYS A 135 26.25 -8.54 -13.14
CA LYS A 135 26.27 -9.01 -14.52
C LYS A 135 26.80 -10.45 -14.61
N GLY A 136 26.02 -11.31 -15.29
CA GLY A 136 26.32 -12.76 -15.39
C GLY A 136 26.00 -13.57 -14.13
N LYS A 137 25.26 -13.00 -13.17
CA LYS A 137 24.93 -13.65 -11.91
C LYS A 137 23.44 -13.96 -11.77
N THR A 138 23.14 -14.82 -10.81
CA THR A 138 21.76 -15.25 -10.50
C THR A 138 21.17 -14.37 -9.41
N VAL A 139 20.02 -13.75 -9.71
CA VAL A 139 19.28 -12.89 -8.78
C VAL A 139 17.95 -13.56 -8.40
N GLY A 140 17.77 -13.78 -7.11
CA GLY A 140 16.54 -14.30 -6.54
C GLY A 140 15.46 -13.24 -6.45
N ILE A 141 14.22 -13.61 -6.77
CA ILE A 141 13.03 -12.79 -6.67
C ILE A 141 11.90 -13.57 -6.00
N ARG A 142 10.89 -12.88 -5.48
CA ARG A 142 9.69 -13.56 -4.98
C ARG A 142 8.98 -14.28 -6.11
N ASN A 143 8.63 -13.55 -7.16
CA ASN A 143 8.09 -14.01 -8.43
C ASN A 143 8.21 -12.87 -9.49
N GLN A 144 7.94 -13.18 -10.74
CA GLN A 144 8.05 -12.21 -11.85
C GLN A 144 6.95 -11.12 -11.86
N GLY A 145 5.91 -11.26 -11.05
CA GLY A 145 4.85 -10.24 -10.89
C GLY A 145 5.10 -9.30 -9.70
N ASP A 146 6.30 -9.34 -9.09
CA ASP A 146 6.61 -8.62 -7.87
C ASP A 146 7.36 -7.30 -8.10
N THR A 147 7.15 -6.35 -7.17
CA THR A 147 7.81 -5.03 -7.21
C THR A 147 9.33 -5.12 -7.20
N GLY A 148 9.91 -6.04 -6.43
CA GLY A 148 11.37 -6.23 -6.36
C GLY A 148 11.96 -6.60 -7.72
N TYR A 149 11.28 -7.47 -8.46
CA TYR A 149 11.68 -7.83 -9.84
C TYR A 149 11.71 -6.62 -10.76
N PHE A 150 10.59 -5.86 -10.84
CA PHE A 150 10.52 -4.70 -11.72
C PHE A 150 11.51 -3.60 -11.31
N GLY A 151 11.67 -3.35 -10.02
CA GLY A 151 12.62 -2.38 -9.49
C GLY A 151 14.07 -2.73 -9.81
N ALA A 152 14.47 -3.98 -9.59
CA ALA A 152 15.84 -4.43 -9.90
C ALA A 152 16.14 -4.37 -11.38
N ARG A 153 15.19 -4.79 -12.25
CA ARG A 153 15.34 -4.67 -13.69
C ARG A 153 15.58 -3.23 -14.15
N ALA A 154 14.86 -2.28 -13.56
CA ALA A 154 15.04 -0.87 -13.87
C ALA A 154 16.42 -0.36 -13.39
N MET A 155 16.85 -0.74 -12.17
CA MET A 155 18.21 -0.41 -11.67
C MET A 155 19.32 -0.96 -12.59
N PHE A 156 19.18 -2.19 -13.08
CA PHE A 156 20.15 -2.77 -14.00
C PHE A 156 20.18 -2.04 -15.35
N LYS A 157 19.03 -1.72 -15.92
CA LYS A 157 18.95 -0.93 -17.16
C LYS A 157 19.61 0.45 -17.01
N GLU A 158 19.38 1.15 -15.90
CA GLU A 158 20.02 2.43 -15.62
C GLU A 158 21.56 2.34 -15.61
N LEU A 159 22.09 1.19 -15.21
CA LEU A 159 23.53 0.89 -15.20
C LEU A 159 24.06 0.26 -16.51
N GLY A 160 23.23 0.20 -17.56
CA GLY A 160 23.61 -0.38 -18.86
C GLY A 160 23.70 -1.91 -18.86
N ILE A 161 23.09 -2.59 -17.87
CA ILE A 161 22.98 -4.05 -17.82
C ILE A 161 21.64 -4.45 -18.43
N ASP A 162 21.67 -5.36 -19.42
CA ASP A 162 20.44 -5.93 -20.00
C ASP A 162 19.86 -6.98 -19.04
N PRO A 163 18.73 -6.69 -18.34
CA PRO A 163 18.20 -7.61 -17.35
C PRO A 163 17.62 -8.90 -17.93
N ASP A 164 17.50 -9.00 -19.27
CA ASP A 164 16.99 -10.19 -19.95
C ASP A 164 18.11 -11.10 -20.46
N LYS A 165 19.34 -10.57 -20.58
CA LYS A 165 20.49 -11.31 -21.11
C LYS A 165 21.63 -11.45 -20.11
N ASP A 166 21.82 -10.43 -19.28
CA ASP A 166 22.98 -10.32 -18.40
C ASP A 166 22.68 -10.79 -16.96
N VAL A 167 21.43 -11.21 -16.67
CA VAL A 167 21.02 -11.61 -15.30
C VAL A 167 20.09 -12.82 -15.38
N ASP A 168 20.40 -13.84 -14.58
CA ASP A 168 19.54 -15.01 -14.40
C ASP A 168 18.54 -14.76 -13.24
N TRP A 169 17.25 -14.83 -13.52
CA TRP A 169 16.21 -14.60 -12.53
C TRP A 169 15.63 -15.91 -12.00
N VAL A 170 15.68 -16.11 -10.68
CA VAL A 170 15.17 -17.31 -10.02
C VAL A 170 14.09 -16.94 -9.00
N SER A 171 12.90 -17.54 -9.13
CA SER A 171 11.86 -17.42 -8.10
C SER A 171 12.23 -18.26 -6.87
N ILE A 172 12.44 -17.60 -5.73
CA ILE A 172 12.90 -18.22 -4.46
C ILE A 172 11.87 -18.09 -3.33
N GLY A 173 10.68 -17.54 -3.62
CA GLY A 173 9.65 -17.30 -2.62
C GLY A 173 9.98 -16.13 -1.69
N GLU A 174 9.59 -16.22 -0.42
CA GLU A 174 9.74 -15.15 0.57
C GLU A 174 10.12 -15.70 1.95
N GLY A 175 10.63 -14.83 2.85
CA GLY A 175 10.98 -15.19 4.22
C GLY A 175 12.06 -16.24 4.32
N GLY A 176 11.86 -17.28 5.16
CA GLY A 176 12.82 -18.35 5.39
C GLY A 176 13.29 -19.08 4.13
N PRO A 177 12.40 -19.51 3.21
CA PRO A 177 12.80 -20.14 1.94
C PRO A 177 13.72 -19.27 1.08
N ALA A 178 13.47 -17.95 1.02
CA ALA A 178 14.32 -17.01 0.30
C ALA A 178 15.69 -16.85 0.99
N GLY A 179 15.70 -16.77 2.31
CA GLY A 179 16.93 -16.74 3.11
C GLY A 179 17.79 -18.00 2.93
N ASP A 180 17.17 -19.19 2.94
CA ASP A 180 17.86 -20.46 2.68
C ASP A 180 18.47 -20.49 1.26
N ALA A 181 17.73 -19.99 0.27
CA ALA A 181 18.19 -19.97 -1.12
C ALA A 181 19.49 -19.16 -1.31
N ILE A 182 19.58 -17.96 -0.75
CA ILE A 182 20.81 -17.16 -0.84
C ILE A 182 21.91 -17.72 0.05
N HIS A 183 21.59 -18.21 1.23
CA HIS A 183 22.58 -18.78 2.17
C HIS A 183 23.28 -20.00 1.56
N ARG A 184 22.55 -20.89 0.89
CA ARG A 184 23.09 -22.06 0.20
C ARG A 184 23.73 -21.74 -1.17
N GLY A 185 23.76 -20.48 -1.59
CA GLY A 185 24.34 -20.08 -2.87
C GLY A 185 23.53 -20.49 -4.10
N ARG A 186 22.21 -20.72 -3.96
CA ARG A 186 21.31 -20.95 -5.11
C ARG A 186 21.13 -19.68 -5.93
N VAL A 187 21.31 -18.53 -5.30
CA VAL A 187 21.33 -17.20 -5.93
C VAL A 187 22.48 -16.39 -5.35
N ASP A 188 23.09 -15.51 -6.16
CA ASP A 188 24.17 -14.63 -5.75
C ASP A 188 23.66 -13.40 -5.00
N ALA A 189 22.48 -12.92 -5.37
CA ALA A 189 21.81 -11.77 -4.80
C ALA A 189 20.30 -12.01 -4.76
N MET A 190 19.56 -11.12 -4.09
CA MET A 190 18.11 -11.13 -4.10
C MET A 190 17.55 -9.72 -4.22
N ALA A 191 16.46 -9.56 -4.98
CA ALA A 191 15.77 -8.30 -5.22
C ALA A 191 14.40 -8.33 -4.56
N PHE A 192 14.24 -7.56 -3.50
CA PHE A 192 13.03 -7.52 -2.69
C PHE A 192 12.72 -6.10 -2.21
N TRP A 193 11.68 -5.96 -1.41
CA TRP A 193 11.36 -4.73 -0.68
C TRP A 193 11.81 -4.83 0.79
N ASP A 194 11.86 -3.69 1.44
CA ASP A 194 12.38 -3.52 2.80
C ASP A 194 11.79 -4.48 3.84
N GLY A 195 10.46 -4.62 3.88
CA GLY A 195 9.81 -5.54 4.84
C GLY A 195 10.09 -7.01 4.55
N SER A 196 10.32 -7.39 3.29
CA SER A 196 10.74 -8.75 2.96
C SER A 196 12.16 -9.02 3.48
N PHE A 197 13.09 -8.08 3.30
CA PHE A 197 14.43 -8.20 3.87
C PHE A 197 14.39 -8.32 5.40
N ALA A 198 13.58 -7.49 6.07
CA ALA A 198 13.42 -7.57 7.52
C ALA A 198 12.96 -8.98 7.97
N ARG A 199 11.99 -9.59 7.26
CA ARG A 199 11.51 -10.95 7.57
C ARG A 199 12.55 -12.03 7.31
N ILE A 200 13.36 -11.89 6.25
CA ILE A 200 14.46 -12.83 5.95
C ILE A 200 15.50 -12.77 7.05
N GLU A 201 15.87 -11.57 7.52
CA GLU A 201 16.82 -11.41 8.61
C GLU A 201 16.27 -11.89 9.95
N ILE A 202 14.96 -11.71 10.23
CA ILE A 202 14.27 -12.29 11.40
C ILE A 202 14.31 -13.82 11.35
N ALA A 203 14.23 -14.40 10.16
CA ALA A 203 14.37 -15.86 9.98
C ALA A 203 15.82 -16.38 10.18
N GLY A 204 16.76 -15.50 10.56
CA GLY A 204 18.15 -15.88 10.87
C GLY A 204 19.12 -15.81 9.69
N TYR A 205 18.72 -15.17 8.59
CA TYR A 205 19.55 -15.01 7.39
C TYR A 205 19.99 -13.55 7.24
N PRO A 206 21.14 -13.15 7.80
CA PRO A 206 21.63 -11.77 7.69
C PRO A 206 21.92 -11.41 6.24
N LEU A 207 21.65 -10.13 5.91
CA LEU A 207 21.81 -9.60 4.56
C LEU A 207 22.59 -8.29 4.57
N ARG A 208 23.25 -8.00 3.47
CA ARG A 208 23.84 -6.70 3.18
C ARG A 208 23.24 -6.13 1.91
N GLN A 209 22.53 -5.00 2.03
CA GLN A 209 21.98 -4.31 0.89
C GLN A 209 23.11 -3.66 0.08
N LEU A 210 23.01 -3.75 -1.26
CA LEU A 210 23.90 -3.04 -2.17
C LEU A 210 23.45 -1.58 -2.31
N PRO A 211 24.35 -0.66 -2.61
CA PRO A 211 23.97 0.71 -2.99
C PRO A 211 23.00 0.67 -4.17
N ASN A 212 21.89 1.39 -4.05
CA ASN A 212 20.92 1.53 -5.12
C ASN A 212 21.50 2.34 -6.29
N SER A 213 20.89 2.22 -7.47
CA SER A 213 21.22 3.05 -8.61
C SER A 213 20.82 4.52 -8.37
N PRO A 214 21.49 5.51 -9.01
CA PRO A 214 21.26 6.94 -8.73
C PRO A 214 19.81 7.39 -8.87
N GLY A 215 19.09 6.87 -9.88
CA GLY A 215 17.70 7.23 -10.15
C GLY A 215 16.73 6.86 -9.02
N MET A 216 17.05 5.85 -8.24
CA MET A 216 16.20 5.41 -7.10
C MET A 216 15.92 6.52 -6.09
N SER A 217 16.85 7.42 -5.85
CA SER A 217 16.70 8.50 -4.87
C SER A 217 15.62 9.52 -5.22
N LYS A 218 15.19 9.57 -6.48
CA LYS A 218 14.16 10.47 -7.02
C LYS A 218 12.76 9.86 -7.02
N LEU A 219 12.64 8.58 -6.67
CA LEU A 219 11.41 7.85 -6.82
C LEU A 219 10.60 7.84 -5.52
N PHE A 220 9.30 7.96 -5.65
CA PHE A 220 8.38 7.50 -4.63
C PHE A 220 8.14 5.98 -4.78
N GLY A 221 7.58 5.37 -3.74
CA GLY A 221 7.25 3.95 -3.72
C GLY A 221 5.85 3.68 -4.27
N ASN A 222 5.05 2.87 -3.54
CA ASN A 222 3.73 2.48 -4.01
C ASN A 222 2.70 3.60 -3.87
N CYS A 223 1.81 3.68 -4.86
CA CYS A 223 0.62 4.53 -4.84
C CYS A 223 -0.65 3.67 -4.79
N TYR A 224 -1.73 4.22 -4.25
CA TYR A 224 -3.03 3.59 -4.33
C TYR A 224 -3.69 3.90 -5.66
N GLY A 225 -3.91 2.85 -6.46
CA GLY A 225 -4.69 2.92 -7.69
C GLY A 225 -6.15 2.66 -7.42
N VAL A 226 -7.01 3.37 -8.14
CA VAL A 226 -8.47 3.20 -8.13
C VAL A 226 -8.97 3.10 -9.57
N ARG A 227 -10.19 2.64 -9.75
CA ARG A 227 -10.80 2.52 -11.07
C ARG A 227 -11.13 3.89 -11.62
N ARG A 228 -10.55 4.24 -12.76
CA ARG A 228 -10.74 5.53 -13.44
C ARG A 228 -12.20 5.78 -13.83
N SER A 229 -12.85 4.78 -14.45
CA SER A 229 -14.23 4.91 -14.93
C SER A 229 -15.26 5.17 -13.84
N THR A 230 -14.97 4.82 -12.58
CA THR A 230 -15.83 5.06 -11.42
C THR A 230 -15.29 6.11 -10.46
N PHE A 231 -14.15 6.72 -10.76
CA PHE A 231 -13.45 7.64 -9.87
C PHE A 231 -14.30 8.85 -9.51
N ALA A 232 -14.86 9.54 -10.52
CA ALA A 232 -15.68 10.74 -10.30
C ALA A 232 -16.92 10.47 -9.44
N GLN A 233 -17.56 9.32 -9.61
CA GLN A 233 -18.74 8.92 -8.82
C GLN A 233 -18.40 8.60 -7.37
N ASN A 234 -17.18 8.10 -7.10
CA ASN A 234 -16.72 7.69 -5.79
C ASN A 234 -15.73 8.69 -5.16
N ARG A 235 -15.57 9.88 -5.76
CA ARG A 235 -14.58 10.89 -5.35
C ARG A 235 -14.61 11.15 -3.84
N ASP A 236 -15.77 11.46 -3.29
CA ASP A 236 -15.91 11.77 -1.86
C ASP A 236 -15.61 10.58 -0.96
N LEU A 237 -15.94 9.37 -1.41
CA LEU A 237 -15.57 8.15 -0.69
C LEU A 237 -14.05 7.99 -0.63
N TYR A 238 -13.35 8.24 -1.74
CA TYR A 238 -11.88 8.16 -1.77
C TYR A 238 -11.21 9.26 -0.93
N VAL A 239 -11.74 10.49 -0.92
CA VAL A 239 -11.26 11.55 -0.01
C VAL A 239 -11.33 11.09 1.45
N ARG A 240 -12.50 10.61 1.88
CA ARG A 240 -12.75 10.14 3.25
C ARG A 240 -11.88 8.93 3.60
N PHE A 241 -11.79 7.96 2.71
CA PHE A 241 -11.00 6.75 2.89
C PHE A 241 -9.51 7.06 3.05
N PHE A 242 -8.93 7.85 2.14
CA PHE A 242 -7.51 8.20 2.20
C PHE A 242 -7.18 9.17 3.34
N ARG A 243 -8.12 10.01 3.78
CA ARG A 243 -7.97 10.82 4.99
C ARG A 243 -7.90 9.92 6.25
N ALA A 244 -8.76 8.94 6.35
CA ALA A 244 -8.71 7.96 7.45
C ALA A 244 -7.38 7.20 7.46
N MET A 245 -6.88 6.79 6.29
CA MET A 245 -5.56 6.17 6.13
C MET A 245 -4.43 7.10 6.57
N ALA A 246 -4.46 8.38 6.18
CA ALA A 246 -3.48 9.38 6.61
C ALA A 246 -3.48 9.56 8.13
N LYS A 247 -4.66 9.63 8.77
CA LYS A 247 -4.79 9.64 10.24
C LYS A 247 -4.16 8.41 10.88
N GLY A 248 -4.42 7.22 10.33
CA GLY A 248 -3.80 5.95 10.77
C GLY A 248 -2.28 5.95 10.62
N THR A 249 -1.76 6.54 9.53
CA THR A 249 -0.32 6.71 9.29
C THR A 249 0.31 7.60 10.36
N VAL A 250 -0.30 8.75 10.67
CA VAL A 250 0.19 9.66 11.72
C VAL A 250 0.20 8.98 13.08
N PHE A 251 -0.86 8.25 13.43
CA PHE A 251 -0.95 7.52 14.69
C PHE A 251 0.14 6.44 14.81
N ALA A 252 0.27 5.58 13.79
CA ALA A 252 1.23 4.48 13.79
C ALA A 252 2.68 4.98 13.83
N HIS A 253 2.99 6.08 13.16
CA HIS A 253 4.31 6.70 13.21
C HIS A 253 4.61 7.34 14.57
N ALA A 254 3.62 8.00 15.18
CA ALA A 254 3.78 8.68 16.48
C ALA A 254 3.99 7.71 17.66
N ASN A 255 3.44 6.49 17.57
CA ASN A 255 3.61 5.44 18.56
C ASN A 255 3.56 4.05 17.92
N PRO A 256 4.67 3.61 17.28
CA PRO A 256 4.71 2.32 16.60
C PRO A 256 4.55 1.13 17.54
N GLU A 257 4.99 1.25 18.79
CA GLU A 257 4.82 0.21 19.79
C GLU A 257 3.34 -0.05 20.10
N LEU A 258 2.59 1.02 20.38
CA LEU A 258 1.15 0.93 20.62
C LEU A 258 0.43 0.44 19.34
N ALA A 259 0.81 0.94 18.17
CA ALA A 259 0.22 0.52 16.91
C ALA A 259 0.37 -0.98 16.65
N ILE A 260 1.51 -1.59 16.98
CA ILE A 260 1.73 -3.03 16.88
C ILE A 260 0.78 -3.78 17.82
N ARG A 261 0.63 -3.33 19.06
CA ARG A 261 -0.24 -4.00 20.05
C ARG A 261 -1.71 -3.92 19.64
N LEU A 262 -2.19 -2.74 19.22
CA LEU A 262 -3.54 -2.56 18.69
C LEU A 262 -3.76 -3.36 17.39
N HIS A 263 -2.73 -3.51 16.56
CA HIS A 263 -2.79 -4.36 15.38
C HIS A 263 -3.02 -5.83 15.75
N TRP A 264 -2.34 -6.33 16.77
CA TRP A 264 -2.53 -7.69 17.25
C TRP A 264 -3.88 -7.93 17.96
N GLU A 265 -4.51 -6.88 18.50
CA GLU A 265 -5.91 -6.98 18.98
C GLU A 265 -6.90 -7.23 17.82
N LEU A 266 -6.63 -6.63 16.63
CA LEU A 266 -7.44 -6.83 15.43
C LEU A 266 -7.10 -8.11 14.67
N TYR A 267 -5.81 -8.46 14.62
CA TYR A 267 -5.25 -9.56 13.84
C TYR A 267 -4.32 -10.43 14.71
N PRO A 268 -4.88 -11.15 15.69
CA PRO A 268 -4.08 -11.96 16.64
C PRO A 268 -3.27 -13.06 15.95
N GLU A 269 -3.73 -13.53 14.79
CA GLU A 269 -3.02 -14.50 13.95
C GLU A 269 -1.71 -13.96 13.37
N SER A 270 -1.55 -12.63 13.27
CA SER A 270 -0.34 -11.97 12.78
C SER A 270 0.79 -11.90 13.82
N LYS A 271 0.49 -12.20 15.09
CA LYS A 271 1.49 -12.30 16.15
C LYS A 271 2.31 -13.59 15.99
N PRO A 272 3.65 -13.52 15.96
CA PRO A 272 4.50 -14.70 15.85
C PRO A 272 4.23 -15.74 16.95
N LYS A 273 4.01 -16.99 16.56
CA LYS A 273 3.75 -18.10 17.49
C LYS A 273 5.06 -18.76 17.94
N GLY A 274 5.05 -19.31 19.16
CA GLY A 274 6.21 -20.07 19.69
C GLY A 274 7.39 -19.19 20.12
N LYS A 275 7.18 -17.88 20.28
CA LYS A 275 8.17 -16.90 20.77
C LYS A 275 7.72 -16.28 22.08
N THR A 276 8.66 -15.69 22.81
CA THR A 276 8.30 -14.82 23.94
C THR A 276 7.58 -13.57 23.43
N ASP A 277 6.78 -12.92 24.28
CA ASP A 277 6.13 -11.66 23.91
C ASP A 277 7.15 -10.60 23.50
N LYS A 278 8.30 -10.55 24.18
CA LYS A 278 9.37 -9.62 23.87
C LYS A 278 9.96 -9.88 22.49
N ASP A 279 10.31 -11.12 22.17
CA ASP A 279 10.91 -11.46 20.87
C ASP A 279 9.94 -11.21 19.72
N ALA A 280 8.66 -11.58 19.88
CA ALA A 280 7.62 -11.30 18.90
C ALA A 280 7.45 -9.79 18.68
N PHE A 281 7.55 -8.99 19.73
CA PHE A 281 7.43 -7.55 19.67
C PHE A 281 8.64 -6.88 19.00
N ASP A 282 9.86 -7.29 19.36
CA ASP A 282 11.09 -6.78 18.76
C ASP A 282 11.14 -7.08 17.25
N GLU A 283 10.68 -8.25 16.83
CA GLU A 283 10.55 -8.61 15.42
C GLU A 283 9.52 -7.75 14.68
N ALA A 284 8.37 -7.53 15.28
CA ALA A 284 7.33 -6.65 14.72
C ALA A 284 7.83 -5.21 14.57
N LEU A 285 8.55 -4.69 15.56
CA LEU A 285 9.21 -3.38 15.49
C LEU A 285 10.22 -3.31 14.34
N LYS A 286 11.04 -4.35 14.16
CA LYS A 286 11.98 -4.40 13.04
C LYS A 286 11.29 -4.30 11.69
N VAL A 287 10.15 -4.99 11.53
CA VAL A 287 9.35 -4.94 10.30
C VAL A 287 8.73 -3.56 10.08
N VAL A 288 8.17 -2.94 11.12
CA VAL A 288 7.58 -1.58 11.03
C VAL A 288 8.65 -0.55 10.71
N HIS A 289 9.77 -0.55 11.45
CA HIS A 289 10.87 0.39 11.30
C HIS A 289 11.55 0.30 9.93
N SER A 290 11.53 -0.87 9.28
CA SER A 290 12.09 -1.00 7.93
C SER A 290 11.45 -0.07 6.91
N ARG A 291 10.21 0.42 7.17
CA ARG A 291 9.39 1.18 6.22
C ARG A 291 8.84 2.50 6.73
N MET A 292 8.60 2.67 8.03
CA MET A 292 7.76 3.77 8.53
C MET A 292 8.21 5.17 8.11
N ASP A 293 9.53 5.39 7.97
CA ASP A 293 10.05 6.68 7.51
C ASP A 293 9.72 6.96 6.04
N LYS A 294 9.48 5.91 5.25
CA LYS A 294 9.11 6.03 3.83
C LYS A 294 7.63 6.38 3.61
N TRP A 295 6.81 6.39 4.66
CA TRP A 295 5.44 6.90 4.58
C TRP A 295 5.41 8.41 4.38
N PHE A 296 6.51 9.10 4.66
CA PHE A 296 6.64 10.56 4.58
C PHE A 296 7.54 10.97 3.43
N ALA A 297 7.30 12.18 2.93
CA ALA A 297 8.10 12.76 1.88
C ALA A 297 9.57 12.92 2.33
N GLY A 298 10.48 12.43 1.51
CA GLY A 298 11.92 12.58 1.70
C GLY A 298 12.39 14.04 1.57
N PRO A 299 13.65 14.33 1.93
CA PRO A 299 14.18 15.70 1.93
C PRO A 299 14.05 16.42 0.57
N GLY A 300 14.21 15.69 -0.53
CA GLY A 300 14.14 16.24 -1.90
C GLY A 300 12.73 16.43 -2.47
N GLN A 301 11.69 16.01 -1.76
CA GLN A 301 10.29 16.15 -2.22
C GLN A 301 9.66 17.42 -1.63
N PRO A 302 9.23 18.39 -2.45
CA PRO A 302 8.76 19.69 -1.94
C PRO A 302 7.40 19.60 -1.24
N ASP A 303 6.47 18.81 -1.75
CA ASP A 303 5.14 18.62 -1.17
C ASP A 303 5.17 17.55 -0.08
N LYS A 304 4.95 17.97 1.17
CA LYS A 304 4.95 17.10 2.36
C LYS A 304 3.57 16.54 2.72
N ARG A 305 2.52 16.92 1.98
CA ARG A 305 1.15 16.45 2.22
C ARG A 305 1.02 14.95 1.94
N PHE A 306 0.18 14.28 2.71
CA PHE A 306 -0.15 12.88 2.47
C PHE A 306 -0.77 12.70 1.10
N GLY A 307 -0.32 11.68 0.39
CA GLY A 307 -0.84 11.33 -0.93
C GLY A 307 -0.26 12.14 -2.09
N ALA A 308 0.46 13.24 -1.82
CA ALA A 308 0.96 14.13 -2.87
C ALA A 308 1.92 13.42 -3.83
N MET A 309 1.88 13.84 -5.08
CA MET A 309 2.76 13.42 -6.16
C MET A 309 2.74 14.48 -7.26
N SER A 310 3.78 14.54 -8.08
CA SER A 310 3.89 15.52 -9.16
C SER A 310 4.12 14.86 -10.52
N LEU A 311 3.91 15.64 -11.58
CA LEU A 311 4.22 15.19 -12.94
C LEU A 311 5.71 14.85 -13.09
N GLU A 312 6.59 15.66 -12.49
CA GLU A 312 8.04 15.43 -12.53
C GLU A 312 8.42 14.10 -11.86
N GLU A 313 7.84 13.80 -10.68
CA GLU A 313 8.06 12.52 -10.00
C GLU A 313 7.57 11.34 -10.84
N TRP A 314 6.41 11.45 -11.54
CA TRP A 314 5.94 10.41 -12.43
C TRP A 314 6.79 10.28 -13.71
N GLN A 315 7.30 11.38 -14.25
CA GLN A 315 8.26 11.34 -15.36
C GLN A 315 9.56 10.64 -14.95
N ALA A 316 10.04 10.88 -13.72
CA ALA A 316 11.18 10.16 -13.19
C ALA A 316 10.93 8.64 -13.09
N GLN A 317 9.71 8.21 -12.74
CA GLN A 317 9.32 6.79 -12.76
C GLN A 317 9.36 6.20 -14.19
N VAL A 318 8.88 6.95 -15.19
CA VAL A 318 8.91 6.53 -16.60
C VAL A 318 10.36 6.39 -17.09
N ALA A 319 11.20 7.39 -16.80
CA ALA A 319 12.61 7.38 -17.18
C ALA A 319 13.36 6.21 -16.51
N PHE A 320 13.16 6.03 -15.21
CA PHE A 320 13.76 4.93 -14.46
C PHE A 320 13.36 3.55 -15.01
N ALA A 321 12.10 3.39 -15.42
CA ALA A 321 11.63 2.15 -16.07
C ALA A 321 12.18 1.96 -17.50
N GLY A 322 12.80 2.98 -18.11
CA GLY A 322 13.27 2.97 -19.50
C GLY A 322 12.11 2.94 -20.50
N LEU A 323 11.02 3.66 -20.20
CA LEU A 323 9.78 3.62 -20.98
C LEU A 323 9.46 4.95 -21.69
N GLU A 324 10.40 5.92 -21.75
CA GLU A 324 10.19 7.26 -22.34
C GLU A 324 9.80 7.19 -23.83
N ASN A 325 10.23 6.15 -24.52
CA ASN A 325 9.85 5.95 -25.92
C ASN A 325 8.44 5.43 -26.11
N GLN A 326 7.88 4.78 -25.08
CA GLN A 326 6.55 4.14 -25.11
C GLN A 326 5.49 4.99 -24.42
N ILE A 327 5.86 5.75 -23.38
CA ILE A 327 4.96 6.60 -22.62
C ILE A 327 5.42 8.04 -22.78
N LYS A 328 4.79 8.77 -23.72
CA LYS A 328 5.12 10.18 -24.02
C LYS A 328 4.39 11.14 -23.07
N ASP A 329 3.24 10.74 -22.56
CA ASP A 329 2.44 11.50 -21.60
C ASP A 329 2.02 10.57 -20.46
N VAL A 330 2.47 10.89 -19.25
CA VAL A 330 2.13 10.16 -18.03
C VAL A 330 1.06 10.88 -17.20
N GLN A 331 0.67 12.12 -17.59
CA GLN A 331 -0.34 12.91 -16.87
C GLN A 331 -1.68 12.15 -16.67
N PRO A 332 -2.18 11.37 -17.65
CA PRO A 332 -3.42 10.61 -17.42
C PRO A 332 -3.34 9.53 -16.34
N VAL A 333 -2.14 9.13 -15.91
CA VAL A 333 -1.95 8.02 -14.97
C VAL A 333 -2.36 8.41 -13.54
N PHE A 334 -2.27 9.68 -13.17
CA PHE A 334 -2.51 10.12 -11.80
C PHE A 334 -3.38 11.38 -11.72
N THR A 335 -3.84 11.70 -10.52
CA THR A 335 -4.54 12.96 -10.21
C THR A 335 -4.15 13.44 -8.81
N THR A 336 -4.12 14.76 -8.63
CA THR A 336 -3.84 15.42 -7.34
C THR A 336 -5.07 16.07 -6.72
N GLU A 337 -6.23 15.95 -7.35
CA GLU A 337 -7.45 16.70 -6.99
C GLU A 337 -8.01 16.34 -5.59
N LEU A 338 -7.59 15.24 -4.98
CA LEU A 338 -8.04 14.85 -3.65
C LEU A 338 -7.13 15.39 -2.53
N ILE A 339 -5.91 15.82 -2.86
CA ILE A 339 -4.82 16.02 -1.88
C ILE A 339 -5.17 17.07 -0.83
N ASP A 340 -5.74 18.20 -1.25
CA ASP A 340 -6.12 19.27 -0.31
C ASP A 340 -7.18 18.82 0.69
N GLU A 341 -8.15 18.03 0.24
CA GLU A 341 -9.21 17.56 1.11
C GLU A 341 -8.77 16.40 2.00
N ILE A 342 -7.94 15.49 1.49
CA ILE A 342 -7.36 14.39 2.29
C ILE A 342 -6.60 14.95 3.50
N ASN A 343 -5.88 16.06 3.34
CA ASN A 343 -5.05 16.63 4.39
C ASN A 343 -5.81 17.58 5.36
N LYS A 344 -7.12 17.71 5.25
CA LYS A 344 -7.94 18.50 6.18
C LYS A 344 -8.25 17.71 7.45
N PHE A 345 -7.25 17.53 8.31
CA PHE A 345 -7.40 16.96 9.64
C PHE A 345 -6.32 17.49 10.60
N ASP A 346 -6.56 17.38 11.90
CA ASP A 346 -5.61 17.81 12.93
C ASP A 346 -4.61 16.67 13.24
N ALA A 347 -3.47 16.71 12.58
CA ALA A 347 -2.39 15.76 12.80
C ALA A 347 -1.78 15.86 14.21
N ALA A 348 -1.72 17.07 14.80
CA ALA A 348 -1.17 17.27 16.14
C ALA A 348 -2.04 16.62 17.22
N ALA A 349 -3.36 16.69 17.09
CA ALA A 349 -4.29 16.01 17.98
C ALA A 349 -4.13 14.47 17.90
N ILE A 350 -3.88 13.92 16.70
CA ILE A 350 -3.63 12.47 16.53
C ILE A 350 -2.32 12.07 17.19
N VAL A 351 -1.25 12.86 17.03
CA VAL A 351 0.04 12.61 17.69
C VAL A 351 -0.11 12.66 19.21
N ALA A 352 -0.84 13.66 19.74
CA ALA A 352 -1.10 13.76 21.18
C ALA A 352 -1.89 12.53 21.68
N LYS A 353 -2.93 12.11 20.97
CA LYS A 353 -3.70 10.89 21.26
C LYS A 353 -2.82 9.64 21.27
N ALA A 354 -1.95 9.47 20.27
CA ALA A 354 -1.06 8.32 20.17
C ALA A 354 -0.07 8.26 21.35
N LYS A 355 0.45 9.40 21.79
CA LYS A 355 1.41 9.48 22.90
C LYS A 355 0.76 9.31 24.28
N SER A 356 -0.50 9.72 24.45
CA SER A 356 -1.21 9.65 25.73
C SER A 356 -1.98 8.34 25.93
N MET A 357 -2.27 7.61 24.83
CA MET A 357 -3.05 6.38 24.88
C MET A 357 -2.19 5.23 25.44
N THR A 358 -2.75 4.51 26.41
CA THR A 358 -2.16 3.28 26.97
C THR A 358 -2.99 2.05 26.56
N ILE A 359 -2.39 0.88 26.68
CA ILE A 359 -3.06 -0.41 26.43
C ILE A 359 -4.05 -0.72 27.54
#